data_2a6d942df9630aee711e69acdf7c06ff
#
_entry.id   2a6d942df9630aee711e69acdf7c06ff
#
_cell.length_a   1.000
_cell.length_b   1.000
_cell.length_c   1.000
_cell.angle_alpha   90.00
_cell.angle_beta   90.00
_cell.angle_gamma   90.00
#
_symmetry.space_group_name_H-M   'P 1'
#
loop_
_entity.id
_entity.type
_entity.pdbx_description
1 polymer ?
#
loop_
_entity_poly.entity_id
_entity_poly.type
_entity_poly.pdbx_seq_one_letter_code
_entity_poly.pdbx_strand_id
1 'polypeptide(L)'
;LSENATRLLEFMNTRVMKDYDALEDTGSNYHEAADHVDEMMNEFRRKIDELLSVLQNVNTANTQMEATVGDSTEKLSAVEKNNQGLQQEMKDISYAVEELAASVGQLKESIRCFTVV
;
A
#
# COMPACT_ATOMS: atom_id res chain seq x y z
N LEU A 1 34.54 -67.15 -40.48
CA LEU A 1 34.13 -67.07 -39.06
C LEU A 1 34.87 -66.01 -38.29
N SER A 2 36.19 -65.86 -38.43
CA SER A 2 36.94 -64.82 -37.73
C SER A 2 36.67 -63.40 -38.22
N GLU A 3 36.42 -63.26 -39.51
CA GLU A 3 36.08 -61.95 -40.13
C GLU A 3 34.71 -61.43 -39.70
N ASN A 4 33.71 -62.31 -39.61
CA ASN A 4 32.37 -61.96 -39.10
C ASN A 4 32.40 -61.65 -37.59
N ALA A 5 33.22 -62.39 -36.82
CA ALA A 5 33.41 -62.12 -35.40
C ALA A 5 34.11 -60.77 -35.16
N THR A 6 35.07 -60.42 -35.98
CA THR A 6 35.78 -59.10 -35.89
C THR A 6 34.84 -57.98 -36.24
N ARG A 7 34.02 -58.09 -37.28
CA ARG A 7 33.01 -57.12 -37.65
C ARG A 7 31.98 -56.89 -36.54
N LEU A 8 31.53 -57.97 -35.93
CA LEU A 8 30.56 -57.93 -34.86
C LEU A 8 31.16 -57.22 -33.63
N LEU A 9 32.42 -57.53 -33.30
CA LEU A 9 33.15 -56.86 -32.19
C LEU A 9 33.34 -55.36 -32.44
N GLU A 10 33.73 -54.99 -33.66
CA GLU A 10 33.86 -53.56 -34.04
C GLU A 10 32.52 -52.84 -33.98
N PHE A 11 31.47 -53.44 -34.50
CA PHE A 11 30.13 -52.88 -34.42
C PHE A 11 29.67 -52.70 -32.97
N MET A 12 29.79 -53.73 -32.16
CA MET A 12 29.43 -53.68 -30.74
C MET A 12 30.27 -52.64 -29.98
N ASN A 13 31.56 -52.60 -30.19
CA ASN A 13 32.43 -51.63 -29.54
C ASN A 13 32.08 -50.19 -29.94
N THR A 14 31.86 -49.90 -31.21
CA THR A 14 31.43 -48.58 -31.70
C THR A 14 30.08 -48.19 -31.14
N ARG A 15 29.13 -49.12 -31.14
CA ARG A 15 27.78 -48.88 -30.60
C ARG A 15 27.76 -48.66 -29.10
N VAL A 16 28.49 -49.48 -28.35
CA VAL A 16 28.63 -49.35 -26.89
C VAL A 16 29.30 -48.04 -26.51
N MET A 17 30.38 -47.68 -27.18
CA MET A 17 31.05 -46.39 -26.94
C MET A 17 30.11 -45.20 -27.23
N LYS A 18 29.34 -45.23 -28.30
CA LYS A 18 28.36 -44.23 -28.64
C LYS A 18 27.25 -44.12 -27.60
N ASP A 19 26.77 -45.26 -27.10
CA ASP A 19 25.75 -45.30 -26.06
C ASP A 19 26.29 -44.78 -24.72
N TYR A 20 27.53 -45.04 -24.37
CA TYR A 20 28.21 -44.46 -23.19
C TYR A 20 28.36 -42.94 -23.30
N ASP A 21 28.80 -42.44 -24.45
CA ASP A 21 28.88 -40.99 -24.70
C ASP A 21 27.51 -40.31 -24.55
N ALA A 22 26.46 -40.92 -25.10
CA ALA A 22 25.07 -40.42 -24.96
C ALA A 22 24.58 -40.45 -23.51
N LEU A 23 24.95 -41.45 -22.72
CA LEU A 23 24.65 -41.52 -21.29
C LEU A 23 25.40 -40.45 -20.50
N GLU A 24 26.67 -40.22 -20.81
CA GLU A 24 27.47 -39.15 -20.17
C GLU A 24 26.87 -37.77 -20.47
N ASP A 25 26.50 -37.47 -21.72
CA ASP A 25 25.85 -36.24 -22.11
C ASP A 25 24.50 -36.07 -21.41
N THR A 26 23.71 -37.12 -21.31
CA THR A 26 22.42 -37.12 -20.61
C THR A 26 22.62 -36.83 -19.12
N GLY A 27 23.61 -37.50 -18.48
CA GLY A 27 23.95 -37.25 -17.09
C GLY A 27 24.42 -35.83 -16.83
N SER A 28 25.23 -35.27 -17.71
CA SER A 28 25.67 -33.86 -17.65
C SER A 28 24.49 -32.89 -17.77
N ASN A 29 23.59 -33.15 -18.72
CA ASN A 29 22.39 -32.33 -18.89
C ASN A 29 21.47 -32.37 -17.68
N TYR A 30 21.29 -33.54 -17.05
CA TYR A 30 20.54 -33.67 -15.80
C TYR A 30 21.16 -32.91 -14.65
N HIS A 31 22.48 -32.95 -14.55
CA HIS A 31 23.23 -32.21 -13.51
C HIS A 31 23.08 -30.72 -13.69
N GLU A 32 23.24 -30.23 -14.90
CA GLU A 32 23.04 -28.82 -15.24
C GLU A 32 21.60 -28.35 -14.96
N ALA A 33 20.62 -29.18 -15.31
CA ALA A 33 19.21 -28.90 -15.00
C ALA A 33 18.95 -28.87 -13.49
N ALA A 34 19.58 -29.75 -12.71
CA ALA A 34 19.47 -29.74 -11.25
C ALA A 34 20.09 -28.46 -10.63
N ASP A 35 21.24 -28.02 -11.13
CA ASP A 35 21.87 -26.77 -10.72
C ASP A 35 20.97 -25.55 -11.01
N HIS A 36 20.36 -25.51 -12.20
CA HIS A 36 19.39 -24.46 -12.54
C HIS A 36 18.15 -24.46 -11.63
N VAL A 37 17.65 -25.64 -11.25
CA VAL A 37 16.54 -25.74 -10.30
C VAL A 37 16.95 -25.21 -8.93
N ASP A 38 18.16 -25.52 -8.48
CA ASP A 38 18.69 -25.03 -7.20
C ASP A 38 18.83 -23.50 -7.19
N GLU A 39 19.38 -22.93 -8.25
CA GLU A 39 19.47 -21.47 -8.42
C GLU A 39 18.07 -20.82 -8.40
N MET A 40 17.11 -21.40 -9.13
CA MET A 40 15.75 -20.92 -9.21
C MET A 40 15.05 -20.99 -7.85
N MET A 41 15.27 -22.04 -7.07
CA MET A 41 14.72 -22.21 -5.72
C MET A 41 15.32 -21.19 -4.73
N ASN A 42 16.61 -20.89 -4.85
CA ASN A 42 17.27 -19.87 -4.04
C ASN A 42 16.75 -18.48 -4.36
N GLU A 43 16.56 -18.17 -5.63
CA GLU A 43 15.94 -16.90 -6.04
C GLU A 43 14.49 -16.79 -5.56
N PHE A 44 13.72 -17.87 -5.65
CA PHE A 44 12.36 -17.92 -5.14
C PHE A 44 12.27 -17.66 -3.64
N ARG A 45 13.16 -18.25 -2.83
CA ARG A 45 13.26 -17.96 -1.40
C ARG A 45 13.53 -16.49 -1.14
N ARG A 46 14.51 -15.91 -1.85
CA ARG A 46 14.83 -14.49 -1.73
C ARG A 46 13.62 -13.60 -2.04
N LYS A 47 12.87 -13.95 -3.09
CA LYS A 47 11.62 -13.21 -3.44
C LYS A 47 10.53 -13.34 -2.38
N ILE A 48 10.40 -14.49 -1.75
CA ILE A 48 9.47 -14.68 -0.62
C ILE A 48 9.87 -13.79 0.56
N ASP A 49 11.16 -13.73 0.91
CA ASP A 49 11.65 -12.88 2.00
C ASP A 49 11.41 -11.39 1.71
N GLU A 50 11.66 -10.95 0.47
CA GLU A 50 11.33 -9.60 0.01
C GLU A 50 9.82 -9.30 0.14
N LEU A 51 8.96 -10.23 -0.28
CA LEU A 51 7.50 -10.12 -0.17
C LEU A 51 7.04 -10.01 1.29
N LEU A 52 7.60 -10.82 2.19
CA LEU A 52 7.29 -10.75 3.62
C LEU A 52 7.67 -9.40 4.21
N SER A 53 8.81 -8.85 3.83
CA SER A 53 9.24 -7.51 4.24
C SER A 53 8.28 -6.43 3.74
N VAL A 54 7.84 -6.51 2.47
CA VAL A 54 6.84 -5.58 1.91
C VAL A 54 5.51 -5.67 2.65
N LEU A 55 5.05 -6.88 2.97
CA LEU A 55 3.82 -7.09 3.73
C LEU A 55 3.90 -6.49 5.14
N GLN A 56 5.03 -6.61 5.81
CA GLN A 56 5.26 -5.96 7.10
C GLN A 56 5.19 -4.43 7.00
N ASN A 57 5.81 -3.86 5.97
CA ASN A 57 5.77 -2.42 5.72
C ASN A 57 4.35 -1.94 5.42
N VAL A 58 3.59 -2.67 4.62
CA VAL A 58 2.17 -2.39 4.33
C VAL A 58 1.34 -2.44 5.60
N ASN A 59 1.53 -3.45 6.45
CA ASN A 59 0.82 -3.55 7.72
C ASN A 59 1.13 -2.37 8.65
N THR A 60 2.39 -1.97 8.74
CA THR A 60 2.82 -0.79 9.53
C THR A 60 2.18 0.49 8.97
N ALA A 61 2.17 0.67 7.65
CA ALA A 61 1.54 1.81 7.00
C ALA A 61 0.03 1.85 7.24
N ASN A 62 -0.64 0.71 7.21
CA ASN A 62 -2.07 0.61 7.51
C ASN A 62 -2.38 1.01 8.96
N THR A 63 -1.61 0.53 9.93
CA THR A 63 -1.77 0.91 11.34
C THR A 63 -1.58 2.43 11.53
N GLN A 64 -0.60 3.01 10.84
CA GLN A 64 -0.34 4.45 10.86
C GLN A 64 -1.49 5.24 10.23
N MET A 65 -2.07 4.72 9.14
CA MET A 65 -3.23 5.31 8.47
C MET A 65 -4.47 5.28 9.38
N GLU A 66 -4.73 4.16 10.05
CA GLU A 66 -5.82 4.05 11.03
C GLU A 66 -5.70 5.09 12.14
N ALA A 67 -4.50 5.27 12.70
CA ALA A 67 -4.25 6.28 13.72
C ALA A 67 -4.49 7.71 13.18
N THR A 68 -4.04 8.00 11.95
CA THR A 68 -4.25 9.31 11.31
C THR A 68 -5.72 9.59 11.02
N VAL A 69 -6.46 8.57 10.59
CA VAL A 69 -7.92 8.68 10.36
C VAL A 69 -8.64 8.92 11.69
N GLY A 70 -8.24 8.22 12.76
CA GLY A 70 -8.78 8.43 14.11
C GLY A 70 -8.56 9.87 14.59
N ASP A 71 -7.34 10.39 14.51
CA ASP A 71 -6.99 11.77 14.88
C ASP A 71 -7.76 12.81 14.03
N SER A 72 -7.90 12.56 12.74
CA SER A 72 -8.67 13.42 11.83
C SER A 72 -10.16 13.46 12.19
N THR A 73 -10.72 12.32 12.56
CA THR A 73 -12.12 12.22 13.00
C THR A 73 -12.36 13.00 14.29
N GLU A 74 -11.45 12.91 15.24
CA GLU A 74 -11.51 13.69 16.49
C GLU A 74 -11.43 15.19 16.23
N LYS A 75 -10.52 15.62 15.36
CA LYS A 75 -10.40 17.02 14.95
C LYS A 75 -11.65 17.53 14.23
N LEU A 76 -12.26 16.73 13.36
CA LEU A 76 -13.52 17.08 12.70
C LEU A 76 -14.67 17.26 13.71
N SER A 77 -14.75 16.41 14.71
CA SER A 77 -15.73 16.54 15.80
C SER A 77 -15.53 17.84 16.60
N ALA A 78 -14.28 18.20 16.86
CA ALA A 78 -13.98 19.48 17.51
C ALA A 78 -14.37 20.70 16.66
N VAL A 79 -14.12 20.64 15.33
CA VAL A 79 -14.54 21.67 14.38
C VAL A 79 -16.06 21.80 14.35
N GLU A 80 -16.79 20.69 14.32
CA GLU A 80 -18.27 20.70 14.37
C GLU A 80 -18.77 21.37 15.63
N LYS A 81 -18.21 21.03 16.79
CA LYS A 81 -18.56 21.66 18.07
C LYS A 81 -18.27 23.17 18.09
N ASN A 82 -17.13 23.58 17.54
CA ASN A 82 -16.78 24.98 17.39
C ASN A 82 -17.76 25.72 16.48
N ASN A 83 -18.16 25.11 15.35
CA ASN A 83 -19.14 25.68 14.44
C ASN A 83 -20.52 25.86 15.11
N GLN A 84 -20.95 24.91 15.90
CA GLN A 84 -22.18 25.05 16.69
C GLN A 84 -22.09 26.22 17.70
N GLY A 85 -20.94 26.36 18.36
CA GLY A 85 -20.66 27.50 19.24
C GLY A 85 -20.72 28.83 18.49
N LEU A 86 -20.07 28.93 17.33
CA LEU A 86 -20.10 30.13 16.50
C LEU A 86 -21.51 30.47 16.02
N GLN A 87 -22.34 29.51 15.67
CA GLN A 87 -23.74 29.73 15.32
C GLN A 87 -24.52 30.33 16.49
N GLN A 88 -24.28 29.89 17.70
CA GLN A 88 -24.91 30.46 18.87
C GLN A 88 -24.44 31.90 19.13
N GLU A 89 -23.13 32.14 19.05
CA GLU A 89 -22.58 33.51 19.18
C GLU A 89 -23.14 34.46 18.13
N MET A 90 -23.30 34.00 16.87
CA MET A 90 -23.90 34.78 15.81
C MET A 90 -25.38 35.16 16.11
N LYS A 91 -26.13 34.25 16.71
CA LYS A 91 -27.49 34.56 17.17
C LYS A 91 -27.47 35.62 18.28
N ASP A 92 -26.61 35.46 19.25
CA ASP A 92 -26.48 36.41 20.35
C ASP A 92 -26.07 37.79 19.87
N ILE A 93 -25.15 37.87 18.91
CA ILE A 93 -24.76 39.13 18.25
C ILE A 93 -25.97 39.74 17.49
N SER A 94 -26.74 38.91 16.78
CA SER A 94 -27.92 39.38 16.06
C SER A 94 -28.96 40.02 17.04
N TYR A 95 -29.23 39.37 18.16
CA TYR A 95 -30.11 39.93 19.20
C TYR A 95 -29.54 41.23 19.79
N ALA A 96 -28.25 41.30 20.07
CA ALA A 96 -27.61 42.52 20.57
C ALA A 96 -27.70 43.67 19.56
N VAL A 97 -27.55 43.39 18.27
CA VAL A 97 -27.70 44.39 17.20
C VAL A 97 -29.18 44.89 17.11
N GLU A 98 -30.15 44.01 17.22
CA GLU A 98 -31.56 44.38 17.26
C GLU A 98 -31.88 45.25 18.47
N GLU A 99 -31.39 44.89 19.65
CA GLU A 99 -31.57 45.68 20.87
C GLU A 99 -30.90 47.06 20.74
N LEU A 100 -29.71 47.11 20.19
CA LEU A 100 -28.99 48.38 19.92
C LEU A 100 -29.79 49.27 18.93
N ALA A 101 -30.32 48.69 17.87
CA ALA A 101 -31.16 49.40 16.89
C ALA A 101 -32.44 49.98 17.54
N ALA A 102 -33.08 49.23 18.44
CA ALA A 102 -34.21 49.69 19.21
C ALA A 102 -33.82 50.85 20.16
N SER A 103 -32.71 50.76 20.85
CA SER A 103 -32.19 51.81 21.74
C SER A 103 -31.82 53.08 20.96
N VAL A 104 -31.21 52.95 19.81
CA VAL A 104 -30.91 54.10 18.92
C VAL A 104 -32.19 54.75 18.41
N GLY A 105 -33.21 53.95 18.07
CA GLY A 105 -34.53 54.44 17.71
C GLY A 105 -35.21 55.26 18.82
N GLN A 106 -35.16 54.77 20.05
CA GLN A 106 -35.69 55.48 21.23
C GLN A 106 -34.92 56.80 21.51
N LEU A 107 -33.61 56.76 21.38
CA LEU A 107 -32.80 57.96 21.55
C LEU A 107 -33.10 59.02 20.49
N LYS A 108 -33.27 58.61 19.25
CA LYS A 108 -33.62 59.46 18.14
C LYS A 108 -34.99 60.10 18.36
N GLU A 109 -35.97 59.36 18.86
CA GLU A 109 -37.27 59.90 19.19
C GLU A 109 -37.24 60.87 20.36
N SER A 110 -36.45 60.61 21.40
CA SER A 110 -36.24 61.52 22.52
C SER A 110 -35.58 62.83 22.08
N ILE A 111 -34.59 62.80 21.22
CA ILE A 111 -33.95 64.00 20.66
C ILE A 111 -34.95 64.80 19.82
N ARG A 112 -35.78 64.14 19.05
CA ARG A 112 -36.84 64.73 18.25
C ARG A 112 -37.86 65.51 19.12
N CYS A 113 -38.30 64.93 20.24
CA CYS A 113 -39.18 65.58 21.20
C CYS A 113 -38.51 66.81 21.81
N PHE A 114 -37.19 66.81 22.07
CA PHE A 114 -36.47 67.97 22.55
C PHE A 114 -36.30 69.07 21.54
N THR A 115 -36.22 68.74 20.27
CA THR A 115 -36.03 69.74 19.17
C THR A 115 -37.31 70.46 18.79
N VAL A 116 -38.46 69.94 19.14
CA VAL A 116 -39.79 70.50 18.81
C VAL A 116 -40.30 71.50 19.88
N VAL A 117 -39.61 71.50 21.04
CA VAL A 117 -39.87 72.42 22.10
C VAL A 117 -38.85 73.59 22.01
#